data_2551e4efc2bf13e1906e55de6390dfd3
#
_entry.id   2551e4efc2bf13e1906e55de6390dfd3
#
_cell.length_a   1.000
_cell.length_b   1.000
_cell.length_c   1.000
_cell.angle_alpha   90.00
_cell.angle_beta   90.00
_cell.angle_gamma   90.00
#
_symmetry.space_group_name_H-M   'P 1'
#
loop_
_entity.id
_entity.type
_entity.pdbx_description
1 polymer ?
#
loop_
_entity_poly.entity_id
_entity_poly.type
_entity_poly.pdbx_seq_one_letter_code
_entity_poly.pdbx_strand_id
1 'polypeptide(L)'
;MRPASAEITITRMTEHDLLEVVEIEEESGLSRWGWAAYYAEMQGTNRDLMLIARVAKAPIIEHQRLAGYIVARESAGELHINNVAVRDQFRRRGIGIALLGSIIETAKRLKVQVAFLEVRRGNNAAQELYKKVGFKPIARRADYYSDPREDAVVMSLTLGEQ
;
A
#
# COMPACT_ATOMS: atom_id res chain seq x y z
N MET A 1 22.83 9.20 -18.38
CA MET A 1 23.11 8.51 -17.11
C MET A 1 21.81 8.27 -16.39
N ARG A 2 21.42 7.02 -16.23
CA ARG A 2 20.26 6.70 -15.39
C ARG A 2 20.61 7.09 -13.96
N PRO A 3 19.76 7.83 -13.24
CA PRO A 3 20.00 8.01 -11.81
C PRO A 3 20.10 6.61 -11.19
N ALA A 4 21.09 6.40 -10.36
CA ALA A 4 21.21 5.15 -9.61
C ALA A 4 19.84 4.87 -8.97
N SER A 5 19.26 3.71 -9.25
CA SER A 5 18.03 3.30 -8.59
C SER A 5 18.28 3.40 -7.10
N ALA A 6 17.51 4.23 -6.41
CA ALA A 6 17.61 4.32 -4.97
C ALA A 6 17.40 2.90 -4.43
N GLU A 7 18.34 2.44 -3.62
CA GLU A 7 18.25 1.12 -3.01
C GLU A 7 17.07 1.13 -2.03
N ILE A 8 16.04 0.35 -2.33
CA ILE A 8 14.83 0.28 -1.54
C ILE A 8 14.88 -0.99 -0.69
N THR A 9 14.70 -0.83 0.61
CA THR A 9 14.59 -1.96 1.54
C THR A 9 13.17 -2.05 2.04
N ILE A 10 12.56 -3.23 1.90
CA ILE A 10 11.20 -3.50 2.36
C ILE A 10 11.25 -4.53 3.48
N THR A 11 10.68 -4.18 4.62
CA THR A 11 10.62 -5.04 5.82
C THR A 11 9.23 -5.00 6.43
N ARG A 12 8.97 -5.91 7.37
CA ARG A 12 7.72 -5.91 8.13
C ARG A 12 7.62 -4.65 8.97
N MET A 13 6.42 -4.10 9.03
CA MET A 13 6.09 -2.98 9.91
C MET A 13 6.21 -3.40 11.36
N THR A 14 6.80 -2.56 12.20
CA THR A 14 6.89 -2.75 13.65
C THR A 14 6.17 -1.61 14.37
N GLU A 15 5.93 -1.77 15.67
CA GLU A 15 5.29 -0.70 16.46
C GLU A 15 6.09 0.60 16.44
N HIS A 16 7.43 0.52 16.27
CA HIS A 16 8.30 1.70 16.18
C HIS A 16 8.06 2.51 14.91
N ASP A 17 7.44 1.92 13.91
CA ASP A 17 7.17 2.56 12.62
C ASP A 17 5.83 3.32 12.62
N LEU A 18 4.94 3.05 13.60
CA LEU A 18 3.55 3.48 13.54
C LEU A 18 3.35 4.99 13.53
N LEU A 19 4.17 5.76 14.23
CA LEU A 19 4.06 7.22 14.21
C LEU A 19 4.32 7.78 12.81
N GLU A 20 5.34 7.28 12.12
CA GLU A 20 5.62 7.67 10.74
C GLU A 20 4.55 7.16 9.76
N VAL A 21 4.04 5.96 9.98
CA VAL A 21 2.95 5.40 9.16
C VAL A 21 1.72 6.31 9.22
N VAL A 22 1.32 6.74 10.42
CA VAL A 22 0.19 7.65 10.61
C VAL A 22 0.47 9.01 9.97
N GLU A 23 1.69 9.51 10.07
CA GLU A 23 2.11 10.75 9.41
C GLU A 23 1.97 10.66 7.89
N ILE A 24 2.44 9.56 7.29
CA ILE A 24 2.30 9.31 5.84
C ILE A 24 0.84 9.18 5.45
N GLU A 25 0.03 8.51 6.26
CA GLU A 25 -1.41 8.39 6.04
C GLU A 25 -2.07 9.76 5.96
N GLU A 26 -1.77 10.66 6.90
CA GLU A 26 -2.31 12.02 6.91
C GLU A 26 -1.86 12.84 5.70
N GLU A 27 -0.57 12.80 5.37
CA GLU A 27 -0.01 13.49 4.21
C GLU A 27 -0.63 13.02 2.89
N SER A 28 -1.02 11.77 2.82
CA SER A 28 -1.52 11.13 1.60
C SER A 28 -3.03 11.28 1.40
N GLY A 29 -3.74 11.86 2.36
CA GLY A 29 -5.18 12.02 2.29
C GLY A 29 -5.98 10.72 2.31
N LEU A 30 -5.40 9.65 2.84
CA LEU A 30 -6.06 8.36 2.97
C LEU A 30 -7.11 8.38 4.08
N SER A 31 -8.05 7.45 4.00
CA SER A 31 -8.98 7.20 5.11
C SER A 31 -8.20 6.86 6.37
N ARG A 32 -8.49 7.58 7.44
CA ARG A 32 -7.71 7.47 8.67
C ARG A 32 -7.99 6.19 9.42
N TRP A 33 -6.98 5.36 9.54
CA TRP A 33 -6.97 4.25 10.49
C TRP A 33 -6.51 4.72 11.88
N GLY A 34 -5.43 5.49 11.92
CA GLY A 34 -4.79 5.94 13.14
C GLY A 34 -3.92 4.87 13.80
N TRP A 35 -3.13 5.31 14.77
CA TRP A 35 -2.15 4.47 15.45
C TRP A 35 -2.77 3.20 16.06
N ALA A 36 -3.87 3.35 16.77
CA ALA A 36 -4.51 2.24 17.48
C ALA A 36 -4.99 1.12 16.55
N ALA A 37 -5.53 1.49 15.38
CA ALA A 37 -5.99 0.49 14.42
C ALA A 37 -4.83 -0.27 13.78
N TYR A 38 -3.74 0.41 13.43
CA TYR A 38 -2.54 -0.27 12.93
C TYR A 38 -1.95 -1.20 13.98
N TYR A 39 -1.86 -0.73 15.23
CA TYR A 39 -1.37 -1.55 16.32
C TYR A 39 -2.21 -2.81 16.52
N ALA A 40 -3.53 -2.67 16.51
CA ALA A 40 -4.45 -3.80 16.64
C ALA A 40 -4.28 -4.81 15.49
N GLU A 41 -4.13 -4.32 14.25
CA GLU A 41 -3.91 -5.17 13.09
C GLU A 41 -2.59 -5.96 13.20
N MET A 42 -1.56 -5.35 13.76
CA MET A 42 -0.26 -6.01 13.98
C MET A 42 -0.34 -7.17 14.97
N GLN A 43 -1.31 -7.17 15.87
CA GLN A 43 -1.53 -8.26 16.83
C GLN A 43 -2.32 -9.42 16.22
N GLY A 44 -2.85 -9.25 15.01
CA GLY A 44 -3.66 -10.25 14.31
C GLY A 44 -2.85 -11.14 13.39
N THR A 45 -3.57 -11.86 12.52
CA THR A 45 -3.01 -12.87 11.61
C THR A 45 -2.37 -12.30 10.34
N ASN A 46 -2.63 -11.02 10.01
CA ASN A 46 -2.16 -10.39 8.77
C ASN A 46 -0.85 -9.61 8.94
N ARG A 47 -0.12 -9.92 9.97
CA ARG A 47 1.12 -9.25 10.33
C ARG A 47 2.17 -9.23 9.22
N ASP A 48 2.26 -10.32 8.45
CA ASP A 48 3.19 -10.45 7.32
C ASP A 48 2.76 -9.63 6.09
N LEU A 49 1.55 -9.06 6.13
CA LEU A 49 0.98 -8.24 5.08
C LEU A 49 0.99 -6.74 5.46
N MET A 50 1.82 -6.37 6.42
CA MET A 50 2.05 -4.98 6.83
C MET A 50 3.54 -4.68 6.63
N LEU A 51 3.85 -3.93 5.56
CA LEU A 51 5.24 -3.69 5.14
C LEU A 51 5.55 -2.21 5.11
N ILE A 52 6.83 -1.90 5.37
CA ILE A 52 7.36 -0.54 5.23
C ILE A 52 8.51 -0.54 4.23
N ALA A 53 8.72 0.60 3.59
CA ALA A 53 9.84 0.82 2.68
C ALA A 53 10.75 1.92 3.19
N ARG A 54 12.05 1.66 3.12
CA ARG A 54 13.11 2.65 3.40
C ARG A 54 13.97 2.83 2.17
N VAL A 55 14.48 4.03 1.99
CA VAL A 55 15.43 4.34 0.93
C VAL A 55 16.80 4.54 1.54
N ALA A 56 17.78 3.75 1.09
CA ALA A 56 19.17 3.91 1.52
C ALA A 56 19.70 5.25 1.00
N LYS A 57 20.55 5.92 1.80
CA LYS A 57 21.21 7.19 1.45
C LYS A 57 20.25 8.37 1.23
N ALA A 58 19.00 8.27 1.66
CA ALA A 58 18.14 9.43 1.72
C ALA A 58 18.69 10.43 2.73
N PRO A 59 18.58 11.75 2.50
CA PRO A 59 18.93 12.70 3.55
C PRO A 59 18.07 12.40 4.78
N ILE A 60 18.74 12.13 5.90
CA ILE A 60 18.06 11.88 7.17
C ILE A 60 17.50 13.20 7.64
N ILE A 61 16.23 13.44 7.32
CA ILE A 61 15.46 14.42 8.06
C ILE A 61 15.10 13.71 9.36
N GLU A 62 15.55 14.22 10.47
CA GLU A 62 15.16 13.68 11.78
C GLU A 62 13.66 13.37 11.75
N HIS A 63 13.28 12.16 12.13
CA HIS A 63 11.91 11.64 12.17
C HIS A 63 11.31 11.11 10.85
N GLN A 64 11.95 11.27 9.68
CA GLN A 64 11.40 10.78 8.41
C GLN A 64 12.27 9.66 7.82
N ARG A 65 12.21 8.48 8.41
CA ARG A 65 12.99 7.29 7.96
C ARG A 65 12.25 6.42 6.96
N LEU A 66 10.90 6.47 6.96
CA LEU A 66 10.09 5.66 6.06
C LEU A 66 9.80 6.43 4.77
N ALA A 67 9.95 5.76 3.64
CA ALA A 67 9.54 6.30 2.35
C ALA A 67 8.07 5.99 2.05
N GLY A 68 7.56 4.88 2.55
CA GLY A 68 6.19 4.47 2.32
C GLY A 68 5.82 3.20 3.07
N TYR A 69 4.57 2.77 2.92
CA TYR A 69 4.06 1.57 3.56
C TYR A 69 2.90 0.96 2.77
N ILE A 70 2.60 -0.29 3.08
CA ILE A 70 1.44 -1.00 2.57
C ILE A 70 0.84 -1.86 3.66
N VAL A 71 -0.49 -1.91 3.72
CA VAL A 71 -1.25 -2.78 4.61
C VAL A 71 -2.28 -3.55 3.81
N ALA A 72 -2.30 -4.86 3.96
CA ALA A 72 -3.25 -5.73 3.30
C ALA A 72 -3.77 -6.78 4.29
N ARG A 73 -4.90 -7.39 3.97
CA ARG A 73 -5.52 -8.47 4.72
C ARG A 73 -5.81 -9.64 3.81
N GLU A 74 -5.60 -10.84 4.32
CA GLU A 74 -6.01 -12.07 3.65
C GLU A 74 -7.19 -12.68 4.39
N SER A 75 -8.19 -13.11 3.64
CA SER A 75 -9.36 -13.80 4.17
C SER A 75 -9.93 -14.73 3.09
N ALA A 76 -10.07 -16.00 3.42
CA ALA A 76 -10.69 -17.01 2.54
C ALA A 76 -10.12 -17.05 1.11
N GLY A 77 -8.81 -16.92 0.98
CA GLY A 77 -8.14 -16.96 -0.33
C GLY A 77 -8.18 -15.65 -1.11
N GLU A 78 -8.67 -14.59 -0.52
CA GLU A 78 -8.71 -13.25 -1.10
C GLU A 78 -7.77 -12.30 -0.35
N LEU A 79 -7.06 -11.46 -1.09
CA LEU A 79 -6.25 -10.39 -0.54
C LEU A 79 -6.95 -9.05 -0.74
N HIS A 80 -7.18 -8.33 0.33
CA HIS A 80 -7.66 -6.95 0.24
C HIS A 80 -6.52 -5.99 0.60
N ILE A 81 -6.12 -5.15 -0.35
CA ILE A 81 -5.13 -4.09 -0.11
C ILE A 81 -5.87 -2.89 0.45
N ASN A 82 -5.59 -2.57 1.71
CA ASN A 82 -6.29 -1.52 2.44
C ASN A 82 -5.69 -0.14 2.24
N ASN A 83 -4.36 -0.04 2.44
CA ASN A 83 -3.64 1.21 2.30
C ASN A 83 -2.31 0.99 1.64
N VAL A 84 -1.95 1.86 0.71
CA VAL A 84 -0.60 1.98 0.17
C VAL A 84 -0.31 3.45 -0.02
N ALA A 85 0.81 3.90 0.51
CA ALA A 85 1.20 5.31 0.42
C ALA A 85 2.72 5.46 0.36
N VAL A 86 3.16 6.47 -0.36
CA VAL A 86 4.57 6.87 -0.50
C VAL A 86 4.66 8.36 -0.20
N ARG A 87 5.65 8.78 0.59
CA ARG A 87 5.90 10.21 0.85
C ARG A 87 6.15 10.94 -0.46
N ASP A 88 5.68 12.17 -0.57
CA ASP A 88 5.80 13.01 -1.78
C ASP A 88 7.25 13.08 -2.28
N GLN A 89 8.21 13.29 -1.38
CA GLN A 89 9.63 13.41 -1.73
C GLN A 89 10.25 12.13 -2.31
N PHE A 90 9.59 10.99 -2.11
CA PHE A 90 10.05 9.69 -2.61
C PHE A 90 9.20 9.13 -3.75
N ARG A 91 8.22 9.88 -4.24
CA ARG A 91 7.40 9.44 -5.37
C ARG A 91 8.20 9.36 -6.66
N ARG A 92 7.69 8.57 -7.62
CA ARG A 92 8.28 8.32 -8.93
C ARG A 92 9.65 7.62 -8.88
N ARG A 93 9.92 6.90 -7.81
CA ARG A 93 11.15 6.10 -7.64
C ARG A 93 10.88 4.59 -7.61
N GLY A 94 9.65 4.17 -7.96
CA GLY A 94 9.27 2.75 -7.97
C GLY A 94 8.96 2.14 -6.61
N ILE A 95 8.81 2.94 -5.56
CA ILE A 95 8.55 2.44 -4.20
C ILE A 95 7.18 1.80 -4.09
N GLY A 96 6.14 2.43 -4.65
CA GLY A 96 4.79 1.87 -4.66
C GLY A 96 4.72 0.53 -5.38
N ILE A 97 5.39 0.42 -6.52
CA ILE A 97 5.49 -0.83 -7.28
C ILE A 97 6.21 -1.90 -6.47
N ALA A 98 7.30 -1.54 -5.79
CA ALA A 98 8.06 -2.46 -4.97
C ALA A 98 7.24 -2.98 -3.78
N LEU A 99 6.49 -2.11 -3.09
CA LEU A 99 5.60 -2.49 -2.01
C LEU A 99 4.49 -3.43 -2.49
N LEU A 100 3.83 -3.10 -3.60
CA LEU A 100 2.80 -3.95 -4.20
C LEU A 100 3.37 -5.30 -4.62
N GLY A 101 4.54 -5.31 -5.26
CA GLY A 101 5.23 -6.53 -5.66
C GLY A 101 5.53 -7.45 -4.48
N SER A 102 6.00 -6.89 -3.37
CA SER A 102 6.30 -7.66 -2.15
C SER A 102 5.04 -8.28 -1.53
N ILE A 103 3.95 -7.53 -1.48
CA ILE A 103 2.66 -8.03 -0.97
C ILE A 103 2.13 -9.15 -1.89
N ILE A 104 2.21 -8.97 -3.19
CA ILE A 104 1.74 -9.97 -4.17
C ILE A 104 2.54 -11.26 -4.04
N GLU A 105 3.86 -11.18 -3.88
CA GLU A 105 4.70 -12.37 -3.66
C GLU A 105 4.31 -13.10 -2.38
N THR A 106 4.08 -12.38 -1.30
CA THR A 106 3.61 -12.96 -0.04
C THR A 106 2.24 -13.61 -0.22
N ALA A 107 1.32 -12.96 -0.91
CA ALA A 107 0.00 -13.47 -1.21
C ALA A 107 0.06 -14.78 -2.02
N LYS A 108 0.96 -14.85 -3.01
CA LYS A 108 1.16 -16.07 -3.79
C LYS A 108 1.66 -17.22 -2.93
N ARG A 109 2.57 -16.97 -2.01
CA ARG A 109 3.04 -17.99 -1.04
C ARG A 109 1.92 -18.48 -0.13
N LEU A 110 0.98 -17.61 0.20
CA LEU A 110 -0.22 -17.95 0.99
C LEU A 110 -1.32 -18.60 0.13
N LYS A 111 -1.07 -18.82 -1.17
CA LYS A 111 -2.00 -19.40 -2.13
C LYS A 111 -3.29 -18.59 -2.31
N VAL A 112 -3.19 -17.28 -2.20
CA VAL A 112 -4.27 -16.36 -2.49
C VAL A 112 -4.61 -16.41 -3.98
N GLN A 113 -5.89 -16.43 -4.32
CA GLN A 113 -6.37 -16.56 -5.70
C GLN A 113 -6.59 -15.22 -6.38
N VAL A 114 -7.00 -14.21 -5.61
CA VAL A 114 -7.34 -12.89 -6.15
C VAL A 114 -7.00 -11.80 -5.14
N ALA A 115 -6.47 -10.70 -5.64
CA ALA A 115 -6.27 -9.47 -4.87
C ALA A 115 -7.22 -8.39 -5.38
N PHE A 116 -7.71 -7.56 -4.49
CA PHE A 116 -8.56 -6.43 -4.86
C PHE A 116 -8.31 -5.23 -3.95
N LEU A 117 -8.69 -4.07 -4.45
CA LEU A 117 -8.58 -2.79 -3.74
C LEU A 117 -9.68 -1.83 -4.21
N GLU A 118 -9.91 -0.81 -3.40
CA GLU A 118 -10.72 0.34 -3.78
C GLU A 118 -9.81 1.56 -3.91
N VAL A 119 -10.07 2.39 -4.91
CA VAL A 119 -9.33 3.63 -5.15
C VAL A 119 -10.31 4.74 -5.52
N ARG A 120 -10.04 5.97 -5.08
CA ARG A 120 -10.87 7.12 -5.45
C ARG A 120 -10.92 7.27 -6.96
N ARG A 121 -12.11 7.49 -7.49
CA ARG A 121 -12.34 7.66 -8.94
C ARG A 121 -11.43 8.74 -9.54
N GLY A 122 -11.19 9.83 -8.83
CA GLY A 122 -10.35 10.93 -9.30
C GLY A 122 -8.85 10.72 -9.11
N ASN A 123 -8.43 9.65 -8.43
CA ASN A 123 -7.03 9.39 -8.20
C ASN A 123 -6.40 8.63 -9.38
N ASN A 124 -6.15 9.35 -10.47
CA ASN A 124 -5.60 8.76 -11.70
C ASN A 124 -4.19 8.21 -11.51
N ALA A 125 -3.37 8.87 -10.71
CA ALA A 125 -2.00 8.43 -10.46
C ALA A 125 -1.97 7.06 -9.78
N ALA A 126 -2.80 6.84 -8.78
CA ALA A 126 -2.90 5.54 -8.10
C ALA A 126 -3.46 4.46 -9.04
N GLN A 127 -4.50 4.78 -9.81
CA GLN A 127 -5.06 3.83 -10.77
C GLN A 127 -4.04 3.38 -11.82
N GLU A 128 -3.23 4.32 -12.34
CA GLU A 128 -2.16 3.98 -13.27
C GLU A 128 -1.10 3.09 -12.62
N LEU A 129 -0.74 3.35 -11.37
CA LEU A 129 0.17 2.51 -10.61
C LEU A 129 -0.36 1.07 -10.52
N TYR A 130 -1.62 0.90 -10.14
CA TYR A 130 -2.24 -0.42 -10.00
C TYR A 130 -2.35 -1.13 -11.33
N LYS A 131 -2.68 -0.43 -12.42
CA LYS A 131 -2.70 -0.99 -13.77
C LYS A 131 -1.33 -1.52 -14.20
N LYS A 132 -0.25 -0.81 -13.87
CA LYS A 132 1.12 -1.26 -14.17
C LYS A 132 1.45 -2.58 -13.50
N VAL A 133 0.90 -2.84 -12.33
CA VAL A 133 1.09 -4.10 -11.59
C VAL A 133 0.21 -5.21 -12.14
N GLY A 134 -0.84 -4.87 -12.90
CA GLY A 134 -1.74 -5.83 -13.54
C GLY A 134 -3.17 -5.80 -13.03
N PHE A 135 -3.51 -4.88 -12.12
CA PHE A 135 -4.88 -4.71 -11.67
C PHE A 135 -5.77 -4.16 -12.79
N LYS A 136 -7.02 -4.59 -12.81
CA LYS A 136 -8.04 -4.14 -13.76
C LYS A 136 -9.27 -3.64 -13.01
N PRO A 137 -9.90 -2.54 -13.47
CA PRO A 137 -11.16 -2.10 -12.89
C PRO A 137 -12.26 -3.14 -13.15
N ILE A 138 -13.01 -3.49 -12.11
CA ILE A 138 -14.08 -4.50 -12.20
C ILE A 138 -15.44 -3.99 -11.74
N ALA A 139 -15.47 -2.93 -10.93
CA ALA A 139 -16.72 -2.41 -10.37
C ALA A 139 -16.53 -0.96 -9.92
N ARG A 140 -17.65 -0.33 -9.60
CA ARG A 140 -17.68 1.02 -9.05
C ARG A 140 -18.60 1.01 -7.83
N ARG A 141 -18.16 1.62 -6.74
CA ARG A 141 -18.99 1.81 -5.55
C ARG A 141 -19.34 3.29 -5.42
N ALA A 142 -20.63 3.62 -5.57
CA ALA A 142 -21.09 4.99 -5.44
C ALA A 142 -20.95 5.47 -4.01
N ASP A 143 -20.47 6.72 -3.85
CA ASP A 143 -20.35 7.41 -2.57
C ASP A 143 -19.60 6.62 -1.48
N TYR A 144 -18.60 5.85 -1.88
CA TYR A 144 -17.80 5.01 -0.99
C TYR A 144 -16.99 5.84 0.00
N TYR A 145 -16.43 6.97 -0.45
CA TYR A 145 -15.66 7.90 0.38
C TYR A 145 -16.54 9.06 0.83
N SER A 146 -16.33 9.55 2.04
CA SER A 146 -17.16 10.59 2.64
C SER A 146 -16.50 11.96 2.80
N ASP A 147 -15.17 12.04 2.77
CA ASP A 147 -14.45 13.29 3.00
C ASP A 147 -13.21 13.40 2.09
N PRO A 148 -13.33 14.02 0.92
CA PRO A 148 -14.57 14.43 0.25
C PRO A 148 -15.38 13.25 -0.26
N ARG A 149 -16.67 13.49 -0.51
CA ARG A 149 -17.57 12.48 -1.08
C ARG A 149 -17.13 12.12 -2.49
N GLU A 150 -16.91 10.85 -2.72
CA GLU A 150 -16.41 10.37 -4.02
C GLU A 150 -16.70 8.89 -4.20
N ASP A 151 -16.90 8.48 -5.45
CA ASP A 151 -17.02 7.07 -5.79
C ASP A 151 -15.67 6.36 -5.70
N ALA A 152 -15.71 5.07 -5.44
CA ALA A 152 -14.56 4.20 -5.55
C ALA A 152 -14.60 3.40 -6.85
N VAL A 153 -13.44 3.20 -7.44
CA VAL A 153 -13.22 2.17 -8.46
C VAL A 153 -12.67 0.95 -7.72
N VAL A 154 -13.31 -0.21 -7.93
CA VAL A 154 -12.79 -1.48 -7.40
C VAL A 154 -11.92 -2.10 -8.48
N MET A 155 -10.71 -2.45 -8.13
CA MET A 155 -9.75 -3.07 -9.05
C MET A 155 -9.34 -4.45 -8.53
N SER A 156 -9.10 -5.39 -9.43
CA SER A 156 -8.69 -6.75 -9.06
C SER A 156 -7.52 -7.26 -9.88
N LEU A 157 -6.80 -8.21 -9.29
CA LEU A 157 -5.69 -8.92 -9.91
C LEU A 157 -5.84 -10.40 -9.59
N THR A 158 -5.91 -11.24 -10.61
CA THR A 158 -5.93 -12.70 -10.44
C THR A 158 -4.53 -13.21 -10.22
N LEU A 159 -4.31 -13.95 -9.14
CA LEU A 159 -3.01 -14.48 -8.73
C LEU A 159 -2.89 -16.00 -8.89
N GLY A 160 -4.00 -16.71 -8.81
CA GLY A 160 -4.02 -18.16 -8.90
C GLY A 160 -3.95 -18.63 -10.34
N GLU A 161 -3.40 -19.84 -10.55
CA GLU A 161 -3.53 -20.55 -11.81
C GLU A 161 -4.99 -20.92 -12.02
N GLN A 162 -5.49 -20.61 -13.19
CA GLN A 162 -6.84 -21.02 -13.60
C GLN A 162 -6.83 -22.46 -14.09
#